data_526da53f252babaaa5556e7f77ffec75
#
_entry.id   526da53f252babaaa5556e7f77ffec75
#
_cell.length_a   1.000
_cell.length_b   1.000
_cell.length_c   1.000
_cell.angle_alpha   90.00
_cell.angle_beta   90.00
_cell.angle_gamma   90.00
#
_symmetry.space_group_name_H-M   'P 1'
#
loop_
_entity.id
_entity.type
_entity.pdbx_description
1 polymer ?
#
loop_
_entity_poly.entity_id
_entity_poly.type
_entity_poly.pdbx_seq_one_letter_code
_entity_poly.pdbx_strand_id
1 'polypeptide(L)'
;SKRNRFKIRNLYATNKDLFIINNDKLNLSAKLGLTVHGLIGYDLFKDFIVTINYASKRITFSDPKTYKYRKCRKCEVFDLDFFKKKPYINGIVSFNEPNNKPKEVKLLIDSGGTDALWLFESDEMEIPKNSFKDFVGEGISGSIYGMRNKLKSFSLKSFVLEKPNITYLDTLSTVIARRHEARDGSLGSGILSRFKVIFDYPNSKITLKKNSRFGNEFRYNMSGIEVVYGGEILVKELQQASFELSSSNSDIITLNYNYKFKFKPIYSISHIRDNSPASEVGIREG
;
A
#
# COMPACT_ATOMS: atom_id res chain seq x y z
N SER A 1 -8.45 11.79 -21.90
CA SER A 1 -9.79 11.59 -22.50
C SER A 1 -10.87 12.18 -21.58
N LYS A 2 -11.85 12.88 -22.15
CA LYS A 2 -12.94 13.53 -21.41
C LYS A 2 -14.27 12.80 -21.64
N ARG A 3 -15.23 12.96 -20.72
CA ARG A 3 -16.60 12.46 -20.81
C ARG A 3 -16.73 10.95 -21.00
N ASN A 4 -15.88 10.18 -20.33
CA ASN A 4 -15.94 8.73 -20.41
C ASN A 4 -17.06 8.15 -19.53
N ARG A 5 -17.48 6.95 -19.88
CA ARG A 5 -18.42 6.14 -19.10
C ARG A 5 -17.67 4.98 -18.44
N PHE A 6 -17.83 4.85 -17.14
CA PHE A 6 -17.34 3.70 -16.38
C PHE A 6 -18.49 2.76 -16.04
N LYS A 7 -18.21 1.47 -16.11
CA LYS A 7 -19.10 0.43 -15.65
C LYS A 7 -18.33 -0.51 -14.71
N ILE A 8 -18.82 -0.65 -13.48
CA ILE A 8 -18.31 -1.61 -12.51
C ILE A 8 -19.51 -2.47 -12.07
N ARG A 9 -19.64 -3.68 -12.60
CA ARG A 9 -20.85 -4.52 -12.44
C ARG A 9 -22.11 -3.73 -12.82
N ASN A 10 -23.01 -3.47 -11.85
CA ASN A 10 -24.27 -2.75 -12.06
C ASN A 10 -24.15 -1.23 -11.82
N LEU A 11 -22.96 -0.76 -11.49
CA LEU A 11 -22.70 0.64 -11.25
C LEU A 11 -22.28 1.32 -12.55
N TYR A 12 -22.90 2.46 -12.83
CA TYR A 12 -22.56 3.30 -13.98
C TYR A 12 -22.16 4.68 -13.49
N ALA A 13 -21.04 5.19 -13.97
CA ALA A 13 -20.63 6.57 -13.78
C ALA A 13 -20.33 7.19 -15.15
N THR A 14 -21.02 8.23 -15.51
CA THR A 14 -20.88 8.93 -16.79
C THR A 14 -20.13 10.24 -16.61
N ASN A 15 -19.68 10.82 -17.72
CA ASN A 15 -19.02 12.13 -17.76
C ASN A 15 -17.77 12.22 -16.87
N LYS A 16 -16.93 11.18 -16.90
CA LYS A 16 -15.69 11.09 -16.14
C LYS A 16 -14.48 11.40 -17.01
N ASP A 17 -13.53 12.13 -16.47
CA ASP A 17 -12.25 12.34 -17.12
C ASP A 17 -11.32 11.16 -16.83
N LEU A 18 -10.64 10.68 -17.86
CA LEU A 18 -9.64 9.63 -17.79
C LEU A 18 -8.28 10.23 -18.14
N PHE A 19 -7.33 10.02 -17.25
CA PHE A 19 -5.93 10.35 -17.46
C PHE A 19 -5.18 9.09 -17.85
N ILE A 20 -4.43 9.14 -18.95
CA ILE A 20 -3.55 8.07 -19.38
C ILE A 20 -2.15 8.45 -18.88
N ILE A 21 -1.53 7.56 -18.11
CA ILE A 21 -0.18 7.74 -17.60
C ILE A 21 0.75 6.92 -18.48
N ASN A 22 1.46 7.59 -19.37
CA ASN A 22 2.50 6.99 -20.21
C ASN A 22 3.84 7.13 -19.48
N ASN A 23 4.02 6.36 -18.41
CA ASN A 23 5.27 6.36 -17.65
C ASN A 23 5.68 4.92 -17.32
N ASP A 24 6.66 4.42 -18.04
CA ASP A 24 7.18 3.07 -17.89
C ASP A 24 7.81 2.84 -16.50
N LYS A 25 8.24 3.92 -15.83
CA LYS A 25 8.78 3.86 -14.47
C LYS A 25 7.70 3.58 -13.42
N LEU A 26 6.43 3.94 -13.70
CA LEU A 26 5.31 3.65 -12.80
C LEU A 26 4.68 2.29 -13.10
N ASN A 27 5.48 1.24 -13.12
CA ASN A 27 4.99 -0.12 -13.35
C ASN A 27 4.40 -0.73 -12.07
N LEU A 28 3.18 -0.29 -11.71
CA LEU A 28 2.47 -0.81 -10.53
C LEU A 28 2.20 -2.30 -10.62
N SER A 29 2.01 -2.84 -11.82
CA SER A 29 1.75 -4.27 -12.01
C SER A 29 2.94 -5.12 -11.59
N ALA A 30 4.14 -4.75 -12.00
CA ALA A 30 5.37 -5.45 -11.59
C ALA A 30 5.60 -5.36 -10.07
N LYS A 31 5.36 -4.18 -9.48
CA LYS A 31 5.57 -3.96 -8.05
C LYS A 31 4.59 -4.71 -7.16
N LEU A 32 3.34 -4.82 -7.59
CA LEU A 32 2.31 -5.51 -6.82
C LEU A 32 2.21 -7.00 -7.17
N GLY A 33 2.94 -7.47 -8.18
CA GLY A 33 2.87 -8.85 -8.64
C GLY A 33 1.51 -9.25 -9.21
N LEU A 34 0.73 -8.26 -9.67
CA LEU A 34 -0.60 -8.48 -10.25
C LEU A 34 -0.93 -7.40 -11.26
N THR A 35 -1.80 -7.69 -12.20
CA THR A 35 -2.18 -6.73 -13.24
C THR A 35 -2.98 -5.56 -12.66
N VAL A 36 -2.42 -4.34 -12.80
CA VAL A 36 -3.06 -3.08 -12.41
C VAL A 36 -3.39 -2.29 -13.67
N HIS A 37 -4.67 -2.17 -13.98
CA HIS A 37 -5.14 -1.45 -15.16
C HIS A 37 -5.33 0.05 -14.94
N GLY A 38 -5.37 0.50 -13.70
CA GLY A 38 -5.53 1.92 -13.37
C GLY A 38 -5.82 2.19 -11.90
N LEU A 39 -5.91 3.48 -11.59
CA LEU A 39 -6.22 4.00 -10.26
C LEU A 39 -7.60 4.66 -10.27
N ILE A 40 -8.41 4.36 -9.28
CA ILE A 40 -9.72 4.97 -9.05
C ILE A 40 -9.58 5.98 -7.92
N GLY A 41 -9.92 7.24 -8.20
CA GLY A 41 -9.78 8.33 -7.25
C GLY A 41 -11.07 9.06 -6.94
N TYR A 42 -10.93 10.30 -6.52
CA TYR A 42 -11.98 11.20 -6.06
C TYR A 42 -13.22 11.25 -6.97
N ASP A 43 -13.03 11.29 -8.29
CA ASP A 43 -14.13 11.49 -9.25
C ASP A 43 -15.15 10.34 -9.26
N LEU A 44 -14.78 9.15 -8.74
CA LEU A 44 -15.75 8.10 -8.48
C LEU A 44 -16.27 8.18 -7.02
N PHE A 45 -15.40 8.40 -6.05
CA PHE A 45 -15.76 8.42 -4.63
C PHE A 45 -16.77 9.53 -4.30
N LYS A 46 -16.70 10.69 -4.97
CA LYS A 46 -17.62 11.82 -4.73
C LYS A 46 -19.09 11.52 -5.01
N ASP A 47 -19.38 10.52 -5.83
CA ASP A 47 -20.74 10.20 -6.24
C ASP A 47 -21.36 9.05 -5.42
N PHE A 48 -20.57 8.40 -4.55
CA PHE A 48 -20.99 7.20 -3.82
C PHE A 48 -20.55 7.22 -2.37
N ILE A 49 -21.27 6.45 -1.55
CA ILE A 49 -20.75 6.01 -0.26
C ILE A 49 -19.95 4.73 -0.48
N VAL A 50 -18.63 4.80 -0.26
CA VAL A 50 -17.72 3.70 -0.56
C VAL A 50 -17.31 3.01 0.74
N THR A 51 -17.71 1.76 0.90
CA THR A 51 -17.27 0.94 2.04
C THR A 51 -16.13 0.02 1.63
N ILE A 52 -14.98 0.12 2.31
CA ILE A 52 -13.85 -0.79 2.14
C ILE A 52 -13.74 -1.66 3.39
N ASN A 53 -13.92 -2.97 3.21
CA ASN A 53 -13.72 -3.96 4.25
C ASN A 53 -12.46 -4.78 3.93
N TYR A 54 -11.35 -4.38 4.50
CA TYR A 54 -10.04 -5.03 4.28
C TYR A 54 -10.00 -6.47 4.81
N ALA A 55 -10.73 -6.79 5.87
CA ALA A 55 -10.75 -8.15 6.42
C ALA A 55 -11.42 -9.14 5.45
N SER A 56 -12.50 -8.74 4.80
CA SER A 56 -13.20 -9.56 3.79
C SER A 56 -12.77 -9.27 2.36
N LYS A 57 -11.79 -8.37 2.15
CA LYS A 57 -11.29 -7.95 0.82
C LYS A 57 -12.43 -7.49 -0.12
N ARG A 58 -13.38 -6.73 0.41
CA ARG A 58 -14.59 -6.33 -0.32
C ARG A 58 -14.75 -4.82 -0.33
N ILE A 59 -15.03 -4.27 -1.52
CA ILE A 59 -15.42 -2.86 -1.72
C ILE A 59 -16.89 -2.86 -2.12
N THR A 60 -17.68 -1.96 -1.50
CA THR A 60 -19.09 -1.77 -1.79
C THR A 60 -19.34 -0.31 -2.12
N PHE A 61 -19.97 -0.05 -3.24
CA PHE A 61 -20.46 1.27 -3.63
C PHE A 61 -21.96 1.33 -3.37
N SER A 62 -22.40 2.36 -2.70
CA SER A 62 -23.81 2.56 -2.35
C SER A 62 -24.28 3.93 -2.84
N ASP A 63 -25.52 4.02 -3.29
CA ASP A 63 -26.15 5.29 -3.63
C ASP A 63 -26.35 6.13 -2.36
N PRO A 64 -25.82 7.36 -2.30
CA PRO A 64 -25.97 8.23 -1.14
C PRO A 64 -27.43 8.50 -0.77
N LYS A 65 -28.33 8.54 -1.73
CA LYS A 65 -29.78 8.83 -1.52
C LYS A 65 -30.50 7.72 -0.77
N THR A 66 -30.06 6.46 -0.96
CA THR A 66 -30.71 5.27 -0.37
C THR A 66 -29.90 4.65 0.76
N TYR A 67 -28.65 5.11 0.94
CA TYR A 67 -27.79 4.56 1.98
C TYR A 67 -28.28 4.89 3.37
N LYS A 68 -28.44 3.86 4.21
CA LYS A 68 -28.86 4.01 5.61
C LYS A 68 -27.69 3.70 6.53
N TYR A 69 -27.25 4.69 7.30
CA TYR A 69 -26.27 4.50 8.36
C TYR A 69 -26.87 3.61 9.46
N ARG A 70 -26.14 2.52 9.75
CA ARG A 70 -26.50 1.67 10.89
C ARG A 70 -25.92 2.27 12.17
N LYS A 71 -26.67 2.24 13.26
CA LYS A 71 -26.14 2.58 14.59
C LYS A 71 -24.90 1.72 14.87
N CYS A 72 -23.78 2.34 15.19
CA CYS A 72 -22.52 1.67 15.45
C CYS A 72 -21.87 2.25 16.72
N ARG A 73 -21.91 1.48 17.82
CA ARG A 73 -21.31 1.89 19.11
C ARG A 73 -19.79 1.84 19.15
N LYS A 74 -19.15 1.16 18.18
CA LYS A 74 -17.69 0.95 18.11
C LYS A 74 -17.08 1.62 16.88
N CYS A 75 -17.76 2.65 16.35
CA CYS A 75 -17.30 3.43 15.22
C CYS A 75 -16.97 4.86 15.68
N GLU A 76 -15.99 5.44 15.02
CA GLU A 76 -15.73 6.87 15.07
C GLU A 76 -16.03 7.48 13.71
N VAL A 77 -16.66 8.64 13.72
CA VAL A 77 -16.94 9.43 12.51
C VAL A 77 -16.07 10.67 12.57
N PHE A 78 -15.40 10.95 11.47
CA PHE A 78 -14.52 12.11 11.30
C PHE A 78 -15.04 12.96 10.16
N ASP A 79 -14.92 14.27 10.30
CA ASP A 79 -15.06 15.18 9.19
C ASP A 79 -13.81 15.13 8.31
N LEU A 80 -14.02 15.26 6.99
CA LEU A 80 -12.95 15.30 6.01
C LEU A 80 -12.80 16.72 5.49
N ASP A 81 -11.60 17.22 5.53
CA ASP A 81 -11.22 18.40 4.76
C ASP A 81 -10.84 17.99 3.34
N PHE A 82 -11.20 18.79 2.36
CA PHE A 82 -10.80 18.58 0.99
C PHE A 82 -9.96 19.73 0.45
N PHE A 83 -8.77 19.40 -0.06
CA PHE A 83 -7.96 20.33 -0.84
C PHE A 83 -7.62 19.72 -2.19
N LYS A 84 -7.98 20.39 -3.28
CA LYS A 84 -7.77 19.91 -4.66
C LYS A 84 -8.24 18.46 -4.85
N LYS A 85 -9.44 18.13 -4.38
CA LYS A 85 -10.05 16.79 -4.46
C LYS A 85 -9.34 15.70 -3.63
N LYS A 86 -8.44 16.06 -2.73
CA LYS A 86 -7.75 15.13 -1.83
C LYS A 86 -8.35 15.24 -0.44
N PRO A 87 -8.69 14.10 0.21
CA PRO A 87 -9.28 14.09 1.57
C PRO A 87 -8.20 14.14 2.64
N TYR A 88 -8.43 14.92 3.68
CA TYR A 88 -7.55 15.05 4.84
C TYR A 88 -8.31 14.75 6.13
N ILE A 89 -7.57 14.24 7.11
CA ILE A 89 -8.05 13.93 8.46
C ILE A 89 -7.00 14.38 9.48
N ASN A 90 -7.45 14.83 10.65
CA ASN A 90 -6.56 15.12 11.76
C ASN A 90 -6.37 13.90 12.66
N GLY A 91 -5.18 13.75 13.20
CA GLY A 91 -4.82 12.74 14.19
C GLY A 91 -3.75 13.27 15.13
N ILE A 92 -3.45 12.51 16.18
CA ILE A 92 -2.44 12.89 17.16
C ILE A 92 -1.30 11.87 17.12
N VAL A 93 -0.07 12.33 16.90
CA VAL A 93 1.15 11.54 17.02
C VAL A 93 1.79 11.75 18.39
N SER A 94 2.26 10.66 18.98
CA SER A 94 3.08 10.68 20.20
C SER A 94 4.43 10.03 19.91
N PHE A 95 5.49 10.69 20.32
CA PHE A 95 6.86 10.27 20.07
C PHE A 95 7.42 9.45 21.24
N ASN A 96 8.50 8.71 21.00
CA ASN A 96 9.18 7.93 22.06
C ASN A 96 10.06 8.81 22.96
N GLU A 97 10.53 9.92 22.44
CA GLU A 97 11.39 10.87 23.16
C GLU A 97 10.60 11.57 24.27
N PRO A 98 11.12 11.55 25.53
CA PRO A 98 10.36 12.04 26.69
C PRO A 98 9.99 13.53 26.62
N ASN A 99 10.79 14.31 25.91
CA ASN A 99 10.59 15.77 25.78
C ASN A 99 9.63 16.16 24.65
N ASN A 100 9.24 15.23 23.78
CA ASN A 100 8.35 15.50 22.68
C ASN A 100 6.89 15.35 23.12
N LYS A 101 6.18 16.48 23.13
CA LYS A 101 4.73 16.49 23.40
C LYS A 101 3.95 15.85 22.26
N PRO A 102 2.79 15.24 22.54
CA PRO A 102 1.88 14.83 21.49
C PRO A 102 1.54 16.00 20.56
N LYS A 103 1.52 15.74 19.25
CA LYS A 103 1.27 16.75 18.23
C LYS A 103 0.07 16.37 17.38
N GLU A 104 -0.82 17.31 17.13
CA GLU A 104 -1.87 17.17 16.14
C GLU A 104 -1.25 17.32 14.74
N VAL A 105 -1.64 16.43 13.81
CA VAL A 105 -1.15 16.40 12.43
C VAL A 105 -2.31 16.24 11.45
N LYS A 106 -2.25 16.99 10.35
CA LYS A 106 -3.18 16.89 9.24
C LYS A 106 -2.63 15.97 8.16
N LEU A 107 -3.30 14.87 7.94
CA LEU A 107 -2.85 13.78 7.08
C LEU A 107 -3.73 13.61 5.85
N LEU A 108 -3.11 13.52 4.68
CA LEU A 108 -3.79 13.04 3.47
C LEU A 108 -4.19 11.58 3.68
N ILE A 109 -5.44 11.23 3.44
CA ILE A 109 -5.87 9.84 3.41
C ILE A 109 -5.45 9.23 2.06
N ASP A 110 -4.50 8.29 2.12
CA ASP A 110 -3.95 7.60 0.95
C ASP A 110 -4.13 6.09 1.07
N SER A 111 -5.25 5.59 0.57
CA SER A 111 -5.53 4.15 0.58
C SER A 111 -4.65 3.35 -0.39
N GLY A 112 -3.95 4.00 -1.30
CA GLY A 112 -2.96 3.42 -2.22
C GLY A 112 -1.56 3.32 -1.64
N GLY A 113 -1.24 4.12 -0.62
CA GLY A 113 0.02 4.05 0.11
C GLY A 113 0.08 2.82 1.02
N THR A 114 1.17 2.05 0.97
CA THR A 114 1.33 0.80 1.73
C THR A 114 1.76 1.03 3.17
N ASP A 115 2.47 2.11 3.44
CA ASP A 115 2.95 2.45 4.78
C ASP A 115 1.82 2.78 5.76
N ALA A 116 2.16 2.84 7.04
CA ALA A 116 1.21 3.26 8.07
C ALA A 116 1.07 4.80 8.07
N LEU A 117 2.17 5.50 8.27
CA LEU A 117 2.23 6.96 8.33
C LEU A 117 3.46 7.48 7.59
N TRP A 118 3.26 8.56 6.84
CA TRP A 118 4.34 9.44 6.41
C TRP A 118 4.19 10.77 7.11
N LEU A 119 5.28 11.32 7.62
CA LEU A 119 5.33 12.69 8.10
C LEU A 119 6.41 13.45 7.33
N PHE A 120 6.19 14.74 7.16
CA PHE A 120 7.15 15.64 6.52
C PHE A 120 8.07 16.18 7.58
N GLU A 121 9.38 16.09 7.32
CA GLU A 121 10.40 16.73 8.15
C GLU A 121 10.11 18.24 8.27
N SER A 122 10.22 18.77 9.48
CA SER A 122 10.05 20.19 9.77
C SER A 122 10.83 20.56 11.04
N ASP A 123 11.03 21.85 11.28
CA ASP A 123 11.70 22.35 12.48
C ASP A 123 11.02 21.91 13.79
N GLU A 124 9.71 21.64 13.70
CA GLU A 124 8.92 21.15 14.84
C GLU A 124 8.83 19.61 14.91
N MET A 125 9.45 18.90 13.98
CA MET A 125 9.35 17.44 13.85
C MET A 125 10.69 16.85 13.46
N GLU A 126 11.58 16.76 14.44
CA GLU A 126 12.91 16.21 14.27
C GLU A 126 12.86 14.70 14.01
N ILE A 127 13.71 14.22 13.11
CA ILE A 127 13.89 12.80 12.84
C ILE A 127 14.71 12.19 13.99
N PRO A 128 14.20 11.17 14.70
CA PRO A 128 14.94 10.50 15.75
C PRO A 128 16.27 9.91 15.26
N LYS A 129 17.33 10.03 16.04
CA LYS A 129 18.69 9.57 15.67
C LYS A 129 18.80 8.08 15.35
N ASN A 130 17.93 7.26 15.93
CA ASN A 130 17.87 5.82 15.69
C ASN A 130 17.00 5.45 14.47
N SER A 131 16.65 6.41 13.61
CA SER A 131 15.98 6.15 12.34
C SER A 131 16.94 5.59 11.30
N PHE A 132 16.44 4.78 10.39
CA PHE A 132 17.24 4.22 9.29
C PHE A 132 16.65 4.62 7.93
N LYS A 133 17.52 4.86 6.96
CA LYS A 133 17.13 5.17 5.58
C LYS A 133 16.58 3.92 4.89
N ASP A 134 15.48 4.08 4.19
CA ASP A 134 14.86 2.98 3.43
C ASP A 134 14.20 3.49 2.15
N PHE A 135 14.09 2.60 1.17
CA PHE A 135 13.23 2.81 0.02
C PHE A 135 11.76 2.71 0.47
N VAL A 136 10.97 3.71 0.15
CA VAL A 136 9.58 3.84 0.60
C VAL A 136 8.60 3.46 -0.50
N GLY A 137 9.01 3.62 -1.74
CA GLY A 137 8.20 3.31 -2.90
C GLY A 137 8.52 4.21 -4.08
N GLU A 138 7.67 4.10 -5.10
CA GLU A 138 7.75 4.96 -6.28
C GLU A 138 6.55 5.88 -6.34
N GLY A 139 6.81 7.15 -6.47
CA GLY A 139 5.82 8.16 -6.81
C GLY A 139 5.74 8.37 -8.33
N ILE A 140 4.80 9.21 -8.74
CA ILE A 140 4.70 9.64 -10.15
C ILE A 140 5.99 10.33 -10.62
N SER A 141 6.74 10.94 -9.70
CA SER A 141 7.97 11.69 -9.97
C SER A 141 9.25 10.85 -9.84
N GLY A 142 9.17 9.58 -9.45
CA GLY A 142 10.31 8.68 -9.26
C GLY A 142 10.36 8.03 -7.89
N SER A 143 11.52 7.45 -7.57
CA SER A 143 11.76 6.72 -6.32
C SER A 143 11.73 7.66 -5.11
N ILE A 144 11.06 7.19 -4.06
CA ILE A 144 10.90 7.92 -2.80
C ILE A 144 11.70 7.18 -1.73
N TYR A 145 12.56 7.92 -1.05
CA TYR A 145 13.30 7.46 0.12
C TYR A 145 12.86 8.23 1.35
N GLY A 146 13.03 7.63 2.52
CA GLY A 146 12.71 8.28 3.78
C GLY A 146 13.41 7.63 4.96
N MET A 147 13.35 8.29 6.11
CA MET A 147 13.89 7.79 7.37
C MET A 147 12.79 7.06 8.14
N ARG A 148 12.95 5.75 8.34
CA ARG A 148 11.96 4.92 9.04
C ARG A 148 12.21 4.87 10.53
N ASN A 149 11.12 4.90 11.29
CA ASN A 149 11.11 4.71 12.74
C ASN A 149 9.74 4.19 13.20
N LYS A 150 9.55 4.08 14.51
CA LYS A 150 8.26 3.84 15.15
C LYS A 150 7.89 4.99 16.06
N LEU A 151 6.63 5.41 16.02
CA LEU A 151 6.07 6.30 17.03
C LEU A 151 5.79 5.53 18.32
N LYS A 152 5.61 6.23 19.43
CA LYS A 152 5.02 5.68 20.65
C LYS A 152 3.58 5.25 20.39
N SER A 153 2.77 6.18 19.84
CA SER A 153 1.40 5.89 19.45
C SER A 153 0.89 6.88 18.38
N PHE A 154 -0.19 6.49 17.72
CA PHE A 154 -0.98 7.36 16.86
C PHE A 154 -2.45 7.24 17.23
N SER A 155 -3.12 8.37 17.39
CA SER A 155 -4.52 8.41 17.85
C SER A 155 -5.43 9.06 16.80
N LEU A 156 -6.58 8.42 16.57
CA LEU A 156 -7.71 8.93 15.81
C LEU A 156 -8.92 8.93 16.75
N LYS A 157 -9.23 10.08 17.39
CA LYS A 157 -10.21 10.17 18.49
C LYS A 157 -9.92 9.11 19.57
N SER A 158 -10.88 8.21 19.84
CA SER A 158 -10.73 7.14 20.84
C SER A 158 -9.88 5.94 20.36
N PHE A 159 -9.48 5.91 19.11
CA PHE A 159 -8.66 4.83 18.58
C PHE A 159 -7.18 5.13 18.74
N VAL A 160 -6.52 4.38 19.62
CA VAL A 160 -5.07 4.47 19.83
C VAL A 160 -4.40 3.24 19.18
N LEU A 161 -3.41 3.50 18.33
CA LEU A 161 -2.58 2.51 17.67
C LEU A 161 -1.18 2.60 18.28
N GLU A 162 -0.72 1.49 18.87
CA GLU A 162 0.57 1.43 19.54
C GLU A 162 1.70 1.13 18.55
N LYS A 163 2.79 1.85 18.71
CA LYS A 163 4.04 1.67 17.97
C LYS A 163 3.87 1.57 16.45
N PRO A 164 3.08 2.44 15.79
CA PRO A 164 2.94 2.40 14.35
C PRO A 164 4.27 2.76 13.68
N ASN A 165 4.52 2.12 12.54
CA ASN A 165 5.64 2.49 11.68
C ASN A 165 5.41 3.89 11.12
N ILE A 166 6.47 4.68 11.09
CA ILE A 166 6.49 6.01 10.50
C ILE A 166 7.65 6.12 9.53
N THR A 167 7.43 6.86 8.47
CA THR A 167 8.48 7.30 7.55
C THR A 167 8.51 8.82 7.49
N TYR A 168 9.64 9.40 7.82
CA TYR A 168 9.90 10.82 7.65
C TYR A 168 10.40 11.06 6.23
N LEU A 169 9.73 11.93 5.51
CA LEU A 169 10.09 12.32 4.16
C LEU A 169 10.78 13.68 4.17
N ASP A 170 11.90 13.75 3.45
CA ASP A 170 12.68 14.98 3.32
C ASP A 170 11.92 16.07 2.56
N THR A 171 12.47 17.28 2.63
CA THR A 171 11.90 18.46 1.99
C THR A 171 11.86 18.31 0.47
N LEU A 172 12.90 17.74 -0.15
CA LEU A 172 13.00 17.60 -1.60
C LEU A 172 11.94 16.63 -2.16
N SER A 173 11.75 15.49 -1.49
CA SER A 173 10.73 14.50 -1.87
C SER A 173 9.29 15.02 -1.70
N THR A 174 9.10 16.06 -0.88
CA THR A 174 7.77 16.55 -0.49
C THR A 174 7.37 17.91 -1.07
N VAL A 175 8.19 18.52 -1.92
CA VAL A 175 7.94 19.86 -2.51
C VAL A 175 6.52 20.01 -3.06
N ILE A 176 6.03 19.05 -3.85
CA ILE A 176 4.68 19.11 -4.43
C ILE A 176 3.61 18.90 -3.35
N ALA A 177 3.87 18.03 -2.40
CA ALA A 177 2.94 17.71 -1.33
C ALA A 177 2.76 18.88 -0.34
N ARG A 178 3.82 19.65 -0.10
CA ARG A 178 3.86 20.84 0.76
C ARG A 178 3.17 22.08 0.17
N ARG A 179 2.74 22.03 -1.09
CA ARG A 179 1.88 23.08 -1.67
C ARG A 179 0.54 23.24 -0.94
N HIS A 180 0.15 22.29 -0.14
CA HIS A 180 -0.90 22.41 0.86
C HIS A 180 -0.24 22.62 2.22
N GLU A 181 -0.06 23.87 2.62
CA GLU A 181 0.71 24.29 3.80
C GLU A 181 0.28 23.60 5.10
N ALA A 182 -1.01 23.31 5.23
CA ALA A 182 -1.54 22.62 6.42
C ALA A 182 -1.31 21.08 6.41
N ARG A 183 -0.67 20.51 5.38
CA ARG A 183 -0.43 19.07 5.31
C ARG A 183 0.87 18.67 5.99
N ASP A 184 0.78 17.86 7.03
CA ASP A 184 1.94 17.31 7.73
C ASP A 184 2.41 15.94 7.19
N GLY A 185 1.56 15.24 6.43
CA GLY A 185 1.91 13.91 5.94
C GLY A 185 0.80 13.13 5.26
N SER A 186 0.85 11.80 5.37
CA SER A 186 -0.15 10.88 4.81
C SER A 186 -0.48 9.74 5.77
N LEU A 187 -1.73 9.32 5.76
CA LEU A 187 -2.27 8.15 6.43
C LEU A 187 -2.48 7.04 5.39
N GLY A 188 -1.68 5.99 5.45
CA GLY A 188 -1.70 4.93 4.46
C GLY A 188 -2.50 3.68 4.87
N SER A 189 -2.47 2.68 3.99
CA SER A 189 -3.21 1.42 4.18
C SER A 189 -2.68 0.59 5.34
N GLY A 190 -1.44 0.79 5.80
CA GLY A 190 -0.93 0.16 7.02
C GLY A 190 -1.78 0.47 8.26
N ILE A 191 -2.44 1.64 8.31
CA ILE A 191 -3.43 1.98 9.34
C ILE A 191 -4.85 1.71 8.85
N LEU A 192 -5.23 2.17 7.65
CA LEU A 192 -6.60 2.02 7.14
C LEU A 192 -7.06 0.56 7.10
N SER A 193 -6.16 -0.38 6.81
CA SER A 193 -6.47 -1.82 6.75
C SER A 193 -6.85 -2.44 8.10
N ARG A 194 -6.64 -1.72 9.22
CA ARG A 194 -7.04 -2.12 10.57
C ARG A 194 -8.49 -1.77 10.90
N PHE A 195 -9.18 -1.17 9.91
CA PHE A 195 -10.56 -0.75 10.02
C PHE A 195 -11.41 -1.30 8.86
N LYS A 196 -12.69 -1.39 9.09
CA LYS A 196 -13.69 -1.25 8.04
C LYS A 196 -13.92 0.24 7.86
N VAL A 197 -13.69 0.74 6.66
CA VAL A 197 -13.72 2.17 6.34
C VAL A 197 -14.95 2.48 5.50
N ILE A 198 -15.70 3.51 5.85
CA ILE A 198 -16.80 4.04 5.04
C ILE A 198 -16.43 5.47 4.66
N PHE A 199 -16.13 5.68 3.39
CA PHE A 199 -15.92 6.99 2.80
C PHE A 199 -17.26 7.55 2.35
N ASP A 200 -17.65 8.66 2.95
CA ASP A 200 -18.84 9.42 2.58
C ASP A 200 -18.41 10.81 2.11
N TYR A 201 -17.86 10.85 0.91
CA TYR A 201 -17.39 12.11 0.32
C TYR A 201 -18.53 13.10 0.04
N PRO A 202 -19.74 12.67 -0.37
CA PRO A 202 -20.88 13.58 -0.50
C PRO A 202 -21.17 14.42 0.76
N ASN A 203 -20.95 13.83 1.95
CA ASN A 203 -21.16 14.50 3.23
C ASN A 203 -19.85 14.92 3.93
N SER A 204 -18.69 14.84 3.23
CA SER A 204 -17.36 15.15 3.76
C SER A 204 -17.06 14.39 5.06
N LYS A 205 -17.33 13.08 5.08
CA LYS A 205 -17.14 12.24 6.28
C LYS A 205 -16.40 10.94 5.97
N ILE A 206 -15.73 10.43 6.99
CA ILE A 206 -15.19 9.07 7.01
C ILE A 206 -15.59 8.40 8.33
N THR A 207 -16.07 7.16 8.24
CA THR A 207 -16.38 6.35 9.42
C THR A 207 -15.39 5.20 9.50
N LEU A 208 -14.77 5.05 10.65
CA LEU A 208 -13.83 3.98 10.96
C LEU A 208 -14.43 3.03 11.98
N LYS A 209 -14.37 1.73 11.72
CA LYS A 209 -14.76 0.67 12.66
C LYS A 209 -13.61 -0.32 12.79
N LYS A 210 -13.08 -0.53 14.00
CA LYS A 210 -12.03 -1.53 14.24
C LYS A 210 -12.41 -2.89 13.66
N ASN A 211 -11.45 -3.54 12.99
CA ASN A 211 -11.57 -4.92 12.53
C ASN A 211 -10.62 -5.84 13.34
N SER A 212 -10.54 -7.11 12.97
CA SER A 212 -9.69 -8.11 13.66
C SER A 212 -8.18 -7.80 13.62
N ARG A 213 -7.75 -6.92 12.70
CA ARG A 213 -6.34 -6.53 12.56
C ARG A 213 -5.95 -5.33 13.41
N PHE A 214 -6.89 -4.69 14.12
CA PHE A 214 -6.62 -3.43 14.83
C PHE A 214 -5.48 -3.54 15.82
N GLY A 215 -5.42 -4.61 16.59
CA GLY A 215 -4.39 -4.86 17.60
C GLY A 215 -3.12 -5.54 17.10
N ASN A 216 -3.00 -5.82 15.79
CA ASN A 216 -1.81 -6.46 15.27
C ASN A 216 -0.60 -5.53 15.37
N GLU A 217 0.58 -6.08 15.61
CA GLU A 217 1.83 -5.33 15.60
C GLU A 217 2.12 -4.71 14.24
N PHE A 218 2.81 -3.58 14.25
CA PHE A 218 3.40 -2.99 13.05
C PHE A 218 4.80 -3.56 12.86
N ARG A 219 5.07 -4.12 11.68
CA ARG A 219 6.35 -4.74 11.36
C ARG A 219 6.97 -4.05 10.14
N TYR A 220 8.29 -3.96 10.12
CA TYR A 220 9.06 -3.59 8.94
C TYR A 220 9.37 -4.82 8.09
N ASN A 221 9.78 -4.59 6.86
CA ASN A 221 10.52 -5.57 6.09
C ASN A 221 11.89 -5.79 6.73
N MET A 222 12.03 -6.90 7.48
CA MET A 222 13.24 -7.19 8.24
C MET A 222 14.40 -7.62 7.36
N SER A 223 14.16 -8.25 6.21
CA SER A 223 15.23 -8.68 5.29
C SER A 223 15.93 -7.52 4.62
N GLY A 224 15.21 -6.41 4.39
CA GLY A 224 15.69 -5.28 3.61
C GLY A 224 15.67 -5.50 2.11
N ILE A 225 14.99 -6.54 1.61
CA ILE A 225 14.87 -6.86 0.19
C ILE A 225 13.53 -6.35 -0.33
N GLU A 226 13.54 -5.57 -1.40
CA GLU A 226 12.35 -5.25 -2.18
C GLU A 226 12.37 -6.08 -3.48
N VAL A 227 11.26 -6.72 -3.78
CA VAL A 227 11.13 -7.56 -4.98
C VAL A 227 10.05 -7.03 -5.91
N VAL A 228 10.28 -7.18 -7.20
CA VAL A 228 9.30 -6.87 -8.25
C VAL A 228 9.07 -8.10 -9.12
N TYR A 229 7.86 -8.21 -9.63
CA TYR A 229 7.53 -9.26 -10.59
C TYR A 229 8.25 -9.02 -11.92
N GLY A 230 9.08 -9.97 -12.33
CA GLY A 230 9.91 -9.92 -13.54
C GLY A 230 9.30 -10.60 -14.76
N GLY A 231 8.04 -11.08 -14.66
CA GLY A 231 7.39 -11.82 -15.72
C GLY A 231 7.33 -13.32 -15.45
N GLU A 232 7.26 -14.12 -16.50
CA GLU A 232 7.20 -15.59 -16.43
C GLU A 232 8.29 -16.20 -17.28
N ILE A 233 8.88 -17.29 -16.82
CA ILE A 233 9.81 -18.13 -17.57
C ILE A 233 9.20 -19.50 -17.82
N LEU A 234 9.54 -20.08 -18.97
CA LEU A 234 9.20 -21.46 -19.29
C LEU A 234 10.18 -22.39 -18.60
N VAL A 235 9.70 -23.15 -17.63
CA VAL A 235 10.50 -24.11 -16.85
C VAL A 235 10.18 -25.52 -17.30
N LYS A 236 11.23 -26.30 -17.52
CA LYS A 236 11.16 -27.72 -17.81
C LYS A 236 11.18 -28.49 -16.49
N GLU A 237 10.08 -29.12 -16.12
CA GLU A 237 9.97 -29.95 -14.90
C GLU A 237 9.95 -31.43 -15.25
N LEU A 238 10.80 -32.21 -14.59
CA LEU A 238 10.75 -33.67 -14.70
C LEU A 238 9.44 -34.17 -14.05
N GLN A 239 8.58 -34.81 -14.83
CA GLN A 239 7.34 -35.40 -14.33
C GLN A 239 7.54 -36.82 -13.84
N GLN A 240 8.28 -37.62 -14.60
CA GLN A 240 8.50 -39.02 -14.31
C GLN A 240 9.83 -39.46 -14.92
N ALA A 241 10.57 -40.24 -14.16
CA ALA A 241 11.69 -41.04 -14.68
C ALA A 241 11.26 -42.51 -14.62
N SER A 242 11.35 -43.20 -15.73
CA SER A 242 11.13 -44.65 -15.80
C SER A 242 12.36 -45.32 -16.45
N PHE A 243 12.64 -46.54 -16.02
CA PHE A 243 13.65 -47.35 -16.63
C PHE A 243 12.98 -48.59 -17.24
N GLU A 244 13.41 -48.96 -18.44
CA GLU A 244 13.00 -50.19 -19.12
C GLU A 244 14.21 -51.10 -19.24
N LEU A 245 14.07 -52.35 -18.82
CA LEU A 245 15.04 -53.40 -19.01
C LEU A 245 14.67 -54.17 -20.28
N SER A 246 15.53 -54.13 -21.29
CA SER A 246 15.36 -54.97 -22.49
C SER A 246 16.06 -56.29 -22.28
N SER A 247 15.31 -57.38 -22.34
CA SER A 247 15.78 -58.74 -22.04
C SER A 247 16.18 -59.53 -23.30
N SER A 248 16.73 -58.91 -24.32
CA SER A 248 17.27 -59.62 -25.49
C SER A 248 18.77 -59.43 -25.63
N ASN A 249 19.52 -60.37 -25.07
CA ASN A 249 20.98 -60.61 -25.24
C ASN A 249 21.98 -59.50 -24.85
N SER A 250 21.57 -58.42 -24.28
CA SER A 250 22.43 -57.44 -23.63
C SER A 250 21.58 -56.66 -22.60
N ASP A 251 22.06 -56.56 -21.38
CA ASP A 251 21.37 -55.78 -20.31
C ASP A 251 21.45 -54.29 -20.61
N ILE A 252 20.58 -53.80 -21.51
CA ILE A 252 20.46 -52.39 -21.84
C ILE A 252 19.40 -51.79 -20.93
N ILE A 253 19.81 -50.88 -20.05
CA ILE A 253 18.92 -50.08 -19.27
C ILE A 253 18.60 -48.78 -20.03
N THR A 254 17.38 -48.60 -20.46
CA THR A 254 16.94 -47.35 -21.08
C THR A 254 16.25 -46.48 -20.04
N LEU A 255 16.79 -45.28 -19.82
CA LEU A 255 16.19 -44.27 -18.95
C LEU A 255 15.31 -43.35 -19.78
N ASN A 256 14.02 -43.36 -19.49
CA ASN A 256 13.03 -42.50 -20.11
C ASN A 256 12.66 -41.37 -19.17
N TYR A 257 12.81 -40.12 -19.60
CA TYR A 257 12.47 -38.92 -18.86
C TYR A 257 11.31 -38.20 -19.52
N ASN A 258 10.19 -38.11 -18.83
CA ASN A 258 9.07 -37.30 -19.24
C ASN A 258 9.12 -35.92 -18.59
N TYR A 259 9.08 -34.89 -19.41
CA TYR A 259 9.15 -33.51 -18.98
C TYR A 259 7.83 -32.80 -19.27
N LYS A 260 7.44 -31.91 -18.33
CA LYS A 260 6.36 -30.96 -18.52
C LYS A 260 6.90 -29.55 -18.52
N PHE A 261 6.47 -28.76 -19.49
CA PHE A 261 6.80 -27.34 -19.55
C PHE A 261 5.69 -26.53 -18.86
N LYS A 262 6.07 -25.61 -17.98
CA LYS A 262 5.16 -24.71 -17.27
C LYS A 262 5.74 -23.32 -17.23
N PHE A 263 4.88 -22.31 -17.35
CA PHE A 263 5.24 -20.95 -17.01
C PHE A 263 5.26 -20.79 -15.50
N LYS A 264 6.37 -20.26 -14.98
CA LYS A 264 6.53 -19.91 -13.55
C LYS A 264 6.86 -18.43 -13.42
N PRO A 265 6.26 -17.74 -12.42
CA PRO A 265 6.61 -16.35 -12.15
C PRO A 265 8.06 -16.25 -11.70
N ILE A 266 8.74 -15.22 -12.20
CA ILE A 266 10.04 -14.80 -11.69
C ILE A 266 9.92 -13.47 -10.98
N TYR A 267 10.79 -13.27 -10.01
CA TYR A 267 10.91 -12.03 -9.25
C TYR A 267 12.35 -11.58 -9.28
N SER A 268 12.55 -10.28 -9.49
CA SER A 268 13.87 -9.64 -9.42
C SER A 268 13.96 -8.81 -8.14
N ILE A 269 15.12 -8.73 -7.56
CA ILE A 269 15.40 -7.86 -6.43
C ILE A 269 15.58 -6.44 -6.96
N SER A 270 14.64 -5.57 -6.66
CA SER A 270 14.63 -4.18 -7.15
C SER A 270 15.38 -3.22 -6.26
N HIS A 271 15.52 -3.55 -4.97
CA HIS A 271 16.25 -2.72 -4.01
C HIS A 271 16.70 -3.55 -2.81
N ILE A 272 17.89 -3.23 -2.29
CA ILE A 272 18.42 -3.77 -1.05
C ILE A 272 18.76 -2.60 -0.13
N ARG A 273 18.17 -2.63 1.07
CA ARG A 273 18.44 -1.60 2.08
C ARG A 273 19.84 -1.76 2.64
N ASP A 274 20.57 -0.65 2.71
CA ASP A 274 21.90 -0.59 3.33
C ASP A 274 21.84 -1.06 4.81
N ASN A 275 22.87 -1.76 5.24
CA ASN A 275 22.99 -2.30 6.60
C ASN A 275 21.82 -3.19 7.02
N SER A 276 21.21 -3.88 6.07
CA SER A 276 20.17 -4.89 6.30
C SER A 276 20.76 -6.30 6.31
N PRO A 277 20.06 -7.31 6.86
CA PRO A 277 20.51 -8.70 6.78
C PRO A 277 20.84 -9.15 5.35
N ALA A 278 20.09 -8.72 4.36
CA ALA A 278 20.38 -9.05 2.97
C ALA A 278 21.68 -8.39 2.46
N SER A 279 21.92 -7.15 2.82
CA SER A 279 23.16 -6.43 2.47
C SER A 279 24.38 -7.08 3.13
N GLU A 280 24.26 -7.45 4.43
CA GLU A 280 25.34 -8.09 5.20
C GLU A 280 25.79 -9.44 4.64
N VAL A 281 24.85 -10.23 4.10
CA VAL A 281 25.17 -11.52 3.46
C VAL A 281 25.51 -11.41 1.98
N GLY A 282 25.60 -10.19 1.44
CA GLY A 282 26.08 -9.93 0.07
C GLY A 282 25.05 -10.20 -1.02
N ILE A 283 23.75 -10.24 -0.72
CA ILE A 283 22.70 -10.29 -1.75
C ILE A 283 22.78 -8.99 -2.57
N ARG A 284 22.51 -9.08 -3.87
CA ARG A 284 22.58 -7.96 -4.81
C ARG A 284 21.28 -7.77 -5.56
N GLU A 285 21.09 -6.56 -6.07
CA GLU A 285 20.00 -6.21 -6.98
C GLU A 285 20.16 -6.92 -8.33
N GLY A 286 19.01 -7.27 -8.99
CA GLY A 286 18.99 -7.94 -10.29
C GLY A 286 18.29 -9.28 -10.33
#